data_bd32ba3730bdee771f2ee750859fd0e3
#
_entry.id   bd32ba3730bdee771f2ee750859fd0e3
#
_cell.length_a   1.000
_cell.length_b   1.000
_cell.length_c   1.000
_cell.angle_alpha   90.00
_cell.angle_beta   90.00
_cell.angle_gamma   90.00
#
_symmetry.space_group_name_H-M   'P 1'
#
loop_
_entity.id
_entity.type
_entity.pdbx_description
1 polymer ?
#
loop_
_entity_poly.entity_id
_entity_poly.type
_entity_poly.pdbx_seq_one_letter_code
_entity_poly.pdbx_strand_id
1 'polypeptide(L)'
;MKIGLNLSNDELKEMAERQNKSIEEVANDYKHALKELEYSNKKLGKIIKDFKYTKFPNDIRLHNYGKNNELNSKYLCYDNLKIFSKIPVNELAIVTGFGPTNSPTAGTLCSIFRVLELQKYTGIYTHIIISELSALNSRQKPLNELIQNAHQFISFIKKLGFDEKKGEIRTHNHHDHARVFALVSSVLSTRDLLENLEMTNDMYKRLQLLGNDFSKMVSRTYTMTDIILPIVRDKKRGVIVPVGLEEHHHPHLARIVLDRMKLKKGGVDSLVRQDAEIGALYGRLISGLFPYVKMSKSIPDSSINLGDSLEELHRKIIDCGKRNEEVILQMIVLASNWSPGKLIKAKSAFENLITDYKSWKKIKYEYLKFLIKLKTLWEKSEYQKEIDTYQEMFVS
;
A
#
# COMPACT_ATOMS: atom_id res chain seq x y z
N MET A 1 19.12 -3.10 21.06
CA MET A 1 18.34 -3.93 21.97
C MET A 1 18.13 -5.29 21.28
N LYS A 2 18.80 -6.36 21.73
CA LYS A 2 18.56 -7.71 21.20
C LYS A 2 17.24 -8.19 21.82
N ILE A 3 16.18 -8.17 21.07
CA ILE A 3 14.91 -8.76 21.48
C ILE A 3 15.06 -10.26 21.25
N GLY A 4 15.39 -10.99 22.30
CA GLY A 4 15.29 -12.45 22.34
C GLY A 4 13.82 -12.83 22.36
N LEU A 5 13.22 -12.98 21.21
CA LEU A 5 11.83 -13.37 21.07
C LEU A 5 11.79 -14.91 20.98
N ASN A 6 11.75 -15.59 22.12
CA ASN A 6 11.45 -17.01 22.18
C ASN A 6 9.94 -17.18 22.39
N LEU A 7 9.26 -17.86 21.46
CA LEU A 7 7.92 -18.39 21.69
C LEU A 7 8.02 -19.59 22.62
N SER A 8 7.09 -19.67 23.58
CA SER A 8 6.92 -20.88 24.36
C SER A 8 6.31 -22.01 23.53
N ASN A 9 6.48 -23.26 23.97
CA ASN A 9 5.85 -24.39 23.28
C ASN A 9 4.31 -24.28 23.25
N ASP A 10 3.70 -23.66 24.27
CA ASP A 10 2.25 -23.48 24.33
C ASP A 10 1.78 -22.43 23.31
N GLU A 11 2.53 -21.33 23.13
CA GLU A 11 2.24 -20.34 22.10
C GLU A 11 2.36 -20.96 20.69
N LEU A 12 3.37 -21.84 20.46
CA LEU A 12 3.52 -22.54 19.19
C LEU A 12 2.38 -23.53 18.92
N LYS A 13 1.91 -24.27 19.93
CA LYS A 13 0.76 -25.16 19.82
C LYS A 13 -0.52 -24.42 19.48
N GLU A 14 -0.82 -23.35 20.23
CA GLU A 14 -1.99 -22.52 19.98
C GLU A 14 -1.99 -21.91 18.57
N MET A 15 -0.83 -21.50 18.07
CA MET A 15 -0.68 -21.01 16.70
C MET A 15 -0.87 -22.12 15.66
N ALA A 16 -0.37 -23.32 15.93
CA ALA A 16 -0.48 -24.49 15.07
C ALA A 16 -1.94 -24.91 14.89
N GLU A 17 -2.68 -25.00 15.99
CA GLU A 17 -4.11 -25.30 15.99
C GLU A 17 -4.91 -24.26 15.19
N ARG A 18 -4.67 -22.96 15.44
CA ARG A 18 -5.35 -21.87 14.72
C ARG A 18 -5.08 -21.84 13.21
N GLN A 19 -3.88 -22.20 12.80
CA GLN A 19 -3.46 -22.16 11.39
C GLN A 19 -3.70 -23.49 10.66
N ASN A 20 -4.20 -24.50 11.37
CA ASN A 20 -4.31 -25.87 10.86
C ASN A 20 -2.98 -26.37 10.24
N LYS A 21 -1.89 -26.11 10.96
CA LYS A 21 -0.51 -26.49 10.59
C LYS A 21 0.12 -27.31 11.68
N SER A 22 1.21 -28.03 11.36
CA SER A 22 2.03 -28.68 12.37
C SER A 22 2.81 -27.64 13.21
N ILE A 23 3.18 -28.01 14.44
CA ILE A 23 4.02 -27.16 15.30
C ILE A 23 5.35 -26.84 14.64
N GLU A 24 5.89 -27.80 13.87
CA GLU A 24 7.15 -27.64 13.17
C GLU A 24 7.05 -26.61 12.03
N GLU A 25 5.97 -26.63 11.26
CA GLU A 25 5.71 -25.62 10.21
C GLU A 25 5.58 -24.23 10.81
N VAL A 26 4.82 -24.08 11.91
CA VAL A 26 4.67 -22.79 12.60
C VAL A 26 6.00 -22.32 13.19
N ALA A 27 6.79 -23.21 13.79
CA ALA A 27 8.12 -22.88 14.32
C ALA A 27 9.08 -22.44 13.21
N ASN A 28 9.00 -23.05 12.04
CA ASN A 28 9.80 -22.64 10.87
C ASN A 28 9.34 -21.30 10.32
N ASP A 29 8.04 -21.07 10.16
CA ASP A 29 7.47 -19.78 9.76
C ASP A 29 7.90 -18.66 10.73
N TYR A 30 7.89 -18.94 12.03
CA TYR A 30 8.36 -18.02 13.06
C TYR A 30 9.86 -17.71 12.96
N LYS A 31 10.72 -18.71 12.80
CA LYS A 31 12.16 -18.50 12.60
C LYS A 31 12.43 -17.67 11.34
N HIS A 32 11.67 -17.91 10.29
CA HIS A 32 11.74 -17.10 9.08
C HIS A 32 11.31 -15.66 9.34
N ALA A 33 10.18 -15.45 10.03
CA ALA A 33 9.69 -14.12 10.38
C ALA A 33 10.71 -13.32 11.20
N LEU A 34 11.39 -13.94 12.18
CA LEU A 34 12.45 -13.29 12.96
C LEU A 34 13.65 -12.85 12.11
N LYS A 35 14.11 -13.73 11.20
CA LYS A 35 15.18 -13.36 10.27
C LYS A 35 14.77 -12.20 9.36
N GLU A 36 13.51 -12.17 8.95
CA GLU A 36 12.95 -11.06 8.16
C GLU A 36 12.91 -9.74 8.91
N LEU A 37 12.55 -9.77 10.20
CA LEU A 37 12.49 -8.56 11.02
C LEU A 37 13.86 -7.88 11.09
N GLU A 38 14.88 -8.65 11.38
CA GLU A 38 16.25 -8.14 11.46
C GLU A 38 16.73 -7.62 10.09
N TYR A 39 16.44 -8.39 9.04
CA TYR A 39 16.79 -8.02 7.66
C TYR A 39 16.01 -6.80 7.17
N SER A 40 14.69 -6.72 7.42
CA SER A 40 13.84 -5.61 6.97
C SER A 40 14.24 -4.28 7.59
N ASN A 41 14.49 -4.22 8.90
CA ASN A 41 14.90 -2.98 9.55
C ASN A 41 16.25 -2.48 9.04
N LYS A 42 17.23 -3.38 8.85
CA LYS A 42 18.51 -3.05 8.23
C LYS A 42 18.33 -2.62 6.76
N LYS A 43 17.48 -3.34 5.99
CA LYS A 43 17.21 -3.06 4.59
C LYS A 43 16.53 -1.70 4.39
N LEU A 44 15.52 -1.36 5.18
CA LEU A 44 14.84 -0.06 5.08
C LEU A 44 15.79 1.11 5.39
N GLY A 45 16.61 0.99 6.43
CA GLY A 45 17.65 1.99 6.75
C GLY A 45 18.69 2.12 5.64
N LYS A 46 19.09 0.98 5.04
CA LYS A 46 20.01 0.95 3.90
C LYS A 46 19.40 1.60 2.66
N ILE A 47 18.15 1.30 2.32
CA ILE A 47 17.44 1.92 1.20
C ILE A 47 17.45 3.46 1.33
N ILE A 48 17.06 4.00 2.49
CA ILE A 48 17.07 5.45 2.70
C ILE A 48 18.46 6.05 2.45
N LYS A 49 19.52 5.36 2.92
CA LYS A 49 20.91 5.81 2.77
C LYS A 49 21.42 5.69 1.34
N ASP A 50 21.25 4.52 0.72
CA ASP A 50 21.80 4.20 -0.60
C ASP A 50 21.13 5.04 -1.70
N PHE A 51 19.82 5.27 -1.59
CA PHE A 51 19.05 6.11 -2.53
C PHE A 51 19.02 7.59 -2.11
N LYS A 52 19.66 7.96 -1.01
CA LYS A 52 19.73 9.34 -0.49
C LYS A 52 18.37 10.00 -0.31
N TYR A 53 17.38 9.23 0.14
CA TYR A 53 16.04 9.76 0.39
C TYR A 53 16.08 10.74 1.57
N THR A 54 15.35 11.84 1.41
CA THR A 54 15.33 12.90 2.41
C THR A 54 14.26 12.62 3.45
N LYS A 55 14.63 12.60 4.73
CA LYS A 55 13.67 12.60 5.84
C LYS A 55 12.91 13.91 5.84
N PHE A 56 11.63 13.87 6.27
CA PHE A 56 10.85 15.09 6.38
C PHE A 56 11.48 16.04 7.40
N PRO A 57 11.94 17.22 6.98
CA PRO A 57 12.34 18.27 7.91
C PRO A 57 11.08 18.94 8.49
N ASN A 58 11.28 19.66 9.60
CA ASN A 58 10.15 20.28 10.34
C ASN A 58 9.44 21.43 9.61
N ASP A 59 9.85 21.81 8.40
CA ASP A 59 9.41 23.00 7.68
C ASP A 59 8.82 22.76 6.26
N ILE A 60 8.77 21.51 5.77
CA ILE A 60 8.20 21.21 4.46
C ILE A 60 6.68 21.07 4.56
N ARG A 61 5.99 21.80 3.68
CA ARG A 61 4.57 21.60 3.39
C ARG A 61 4.40 21.12 1.95
N LEU A 62 3.62 20.09 1.77
CA LEU A 62 3.15 19.69 0.44
C LEU A 62 1.88 20.49 0.14
N HIS A 63 2.01 21.59 -0.58
CA HIS A 63 0.90 22.52 -0.85
C HIS A 63 0.18 22.91 0.44
N ASN A 64 -1.10 22.60 0.59
CA ASN A 64 -1.90 22.88 1.79
C ASN A 64 -1.98 21.68 2.75
N TYR A 65 -1.24 20.61 2.51
CA TYR A 65 -1.27 19.43 3.35
C TYR A 65 -0.46 19.62 4.63
N GLY A 66 -1.20 19.77 5.71
CA GLY A 66 -0.74 19.67 7.09
C GLY A 66 0.38 20.61 7.55
N LYS A 67 0.46 20.75 8.85
CA LYS A 67 1.70 21.12 9.51
C LYS A 67 2.62 19.89 9.48
N ASN A 68 3.90 20.10 9.44
CA ASN A 68 4.95 19.07 9.30
C ASN A 68 4.79 17.82 10.15
N ASN A 69 4.21 17.94 11.35
CA ASN A 69 3.98 16.82 12.27
C ASN A 69 3.01 15.77 11.71
N GLU A 70 2.08 16.16 10.83
CA GLU A 70 1.11 15.24 10.25
C GLU A 70 1.74 14.41 9.12
N LEU A 71 2.55 15.04 8.25
CA LEU A 71 3.35 14.32 7.25
C LEU A 71 4.34 13.36 7.92
N ASN A 72 5.09 13.82 8.91
CA ASN A 72 6.04 13.01 9.66
C ASN A 72 5.39 11.83 10.39
N SER A 73 4.12 11.93 10.78
CA SER A 73 3.42 10.81 11.43
C SER A 73 3.09 9.68 10.46
N LYS A 74 2.91 9.97 9.16
CA LYS A 74 2.45 9.02 8.15
C LYS A 74 3.53 8.60 7.16
N TYR A 75 4.54 9.44 6.95
CA TYR A 75 5.64 9.18 6.01
C TYR A 75 6.99 9.14 6.72
N LEU A 76 7.92 8.36 6.17
CA LEU A 76 9.29 8.24 6.65
C LEU A 76 10.22 9.23 5.97
N CYS A 77 10.10 9.31 4.65
CA CYS A 77 10.97 10.11 3.82
C CYS A 77 10.29 10.41 2.48
N TYR A 78 10.94 11.22 1.69
CA TYR A 78 10.48 11.58 0.36
C TYR A 78 11.63 11.62 -0.63
N ASP A 79 11.26 11.67 -1.89
CA ASP A 79 12.15 11.77 -3.01
C ASP A 79 11.61 12.79 -4.00
N ASN A 80 12.49 13.70 -4.47
CA ASN A 80 12.18 14.75 -5.44
C ASN A 80 11.02 15.70 -5.08
N LEU A 81 10.65 15.81 -3.81
CA LEU A 81 9.49 16.60 -3.38
C LEU A 81 9.66 18.11 -3.61
N LYS A 82 10.89 18.63 -3.58
CA LYS A 82 11.15 20.07 -3.77
C LYS A 82 10.59 20.60 -5.09
N ILE A 83 10.50 19.75 -6.11
CA ILE A 83 9.97 20.11 -7.43
C ILE A 83 8.48 20.42 -7.32
N PHE A 84 7.76 19.67 -6.51
CA PHE A 84 6.31 19.80 -6.37
C PHE A 84 5.85 21.10 -5.70
N SER A 85 6.72 21.74 -4.91
CA SER A 85 6.43 23.06 -4.35
C SER A 85 6.42 24.17 -5.41
N LYS A 86 7.03 23.94 -6.58
CA LYS A 86 7.16 24.89 -7.70
C LYS A 86 6.19 24.60 -8.86
N ILE A 87 5.53 23.46 -8.85
CA ILE A 87 4.58 23.07 -9.90
C ILE A 87 3.16 23.41 -9.43
N PRO A 88 2.34 24.09 -10.25
CA PRO A 88 0.95 24.37 -9.92
C PRO A 88 0.14 23.10 -9.66
N VAL A 89 -0.82 23.17 -8.74
CA VAL A 89 -1.66 22.02 -8.32
C VAL A 89 -2.36 21.35 -9.49
N ASN A 90 -2.86 22.12 -10.43
CA ASN A 90 -3.56 21.63 -11.61
C ASN A 90 -2.63 20.89 -12.62
N GLU A 91 -1.33 21.09 -12.53
CA GLU A 91 -0.31 20.37 -13.32
C GLU A 91 0.25 19.14 -12.59
N LEU A 92 -0.21 18.87 -11.35
CA LEU A 92 0.17 17.71 -10.57
C LEU A 92 -0.86 16.60 -10.66
N ALA A 93 -0.42 15.37 -10.43
CA ALA A 93 -1.26 14.23 -10.14
C ALA A 93 -0.70 13.43 -8.96
N ILE A 94 -1.58 12.81 -8.18
CA ILE A 94 -1.25 11.76 -7.22
C ILE A 94 -1.61 10.44 -7.88
N VAL A 95 -0.72 9.44 -7.80
CA VAL A 95 -0.97 8.10 -8.34
C VAL A 95 -0.68 7.05 -7.29
N THR A 96 -1.63 6.18 -7.03
CA THR A 96 -1.44 4.98 -6.19
C THR A 96 -2.27 3.82 -6.74
N GLY A 97 -1.94 2.60 -6.35
CA GLY A 97 -2.65 1.41 -6.80
C GLY A 97 -2.81 0.34 -5.72
N PHE A 98 -3.82 -0.51 -5.88
CA PHE A 98 -4.11 -1.62 -4.98
C PHE A 98 -4.46 -2.88 -5.77
N GLY A 99 -3.82 -4.00 -5.45
CA GLY A 99 -4.23 -5.31 -5.99
C GLY A 99 -5.52 -5.80 -5.31
N PRO A 100 -6.59 -6.09 -6.05
CA PRO A 100 -7.89 -6.52 -5.51
C PRO A 100 -7.91 -8.02 -5.18
N THR A 101 -6.93 -8.51 -4.44
CA THR A 101 -6.75 -9.96 -4.21
C THR A 101 -7.61 -10.53 -3.08
N ASN A 102 -8.00 -9.73 -2.12
CA ASN A 102 -8.85 -10.08 -0.96
C ASN A 102 -9.37 -8.78 -0.34
N SER A 103 -10.22 -8.89 0.71
CA SER A 103 -10.67 -7.74 1.50
C SER A 103 -9.49 -6.91 2.06
N PRO A 104 -9.70 -5.60 2.34
CA PRO A 104 -8.66 -4.72 2.82
C PRO A 104 -8.06 -5.17 4.16
N THR A 105 -6.74 -5.28 4.22
CA THR A 105 -6.00 -5.40 5.47
C THR A 105 -5.75 -4.02 6.08
N ALA A 106 -5.30 -3.95 7.34
CA ALA A 106 -4.89 -2.69 7.96
C ALA A 106 -3.79 -1.98 7.14
N GLY A 107 -2.88 -2.72 6.49
CA GLY A 107 -1.89 -2.15 5.56
C GLY A 107 -2.53 -1.50 4.33
N THR A 108 -3.56 -2.14 3.75
CA THR A 108 -4.33 -1.58 2.64
C THR A 108 -5.12 -0.35 3.08
N LEU A 109 -5.78 -0.40 4.24
CA LEU A 109 -6.48 0.75 4.82
C LEU A 109 -5.55 1.94 5.06
N CYS A 110 -4.33 1.68 5.54
CA CYS A 110 -3.30 2.69 5.71
C CYS A 110 -3.01 3.44 4.40
N SER A 111 -2.86 2.71 3.30
CA SER A 111 -2.60 3.31 1.98
C SER A 111 -3.83 4.07 1.46
N ILE A 112 -5.04 3.53 1.64
CA ILE A 112 -6.29 4.21 1.26
C ILE A 112 -6.44 5.53 2.04
N PHE A 113 -6.33 5.52 3.38
CA PHE A 113 -6.49 6.74 4.17
C PHE A 113 -5.42 7.79 3.84
N ARG A 114 -4.18 7.38 3.56
CA ARG A 114 -3.13 8.30 3.13
C ARG A 114 -3.49 9.04 1.84
N VAL A 115 -3.95 8.31 0.82
CA VAL A 115 -4.26 8.94 -0.46
C VAL A 115 -5.50 9.82 -0.38
N LEU A 116 -6.52 9.41 0.39
CA LEU A 116 -7.71 10.23 0.62
C LEU A 116 -7.37 11.53 1.35
N GLU A 117 -6.48 11.47 2.32
CA GLU A 117 -5.98 12.67 3.00
C GLU A 117 -5.17 13.57 2.07
N LEU A 118 -4.26 13.00 1.26
CA LEU A 118 -3.51 13.76 0.27
C LEU A 118 -4.47 14.48 -0.68
N GLN A 119 -5.45 13.78 -1.25
CA GLN A 119 -6.45 14.38 -2.13
C GLN A 119 -7.19 15.53 -1.43
N LYS A 120 -7.70 15.27 -0.21
CA LYS A 120 -8.48 16.23 0.56
C LYS A 120 -7.72 17.51 0.86
N TYR A 121 -6.46 17.40 1.31
CA TYR A 121 -5.71 18.57 1.80
C TYR A 121 -4.91 19.27 0.71
N THR A 122 -4.51 18.57 -0.33
CA THR A 122 -3.74 19.19 -1.42
C THR A 122 -4.62 19.68 -2.56
N GLY A 123 -5.78 19.08 -2.77
CA GLY A 123 -6.62 19.32 -3.93
C GLY A 123 -6.02 18.83 -5.26
N ILE A 124 -4.91 18.09 -5.21
CA ILE A 124 -4.26 17.51 -6.40
C ILE A 124 -5.15 16.42 -6.98
N TYR A 125 -5.27 16.40 -8.31
CA TYR A 125 -6.01 15.35 -9.02
C TYR A 125 -5.41 13.97 -8.73
N THR A 126 -6.23 13.04 -8.27
CA THR A 126 -5.78 11.77 -7.71
C THR A 126 -6.27 10.59 -8.55
N HIS A 127 -5.34 9.77 -9.01
CA HIS A 127 -5.61 8.50 -9.69
C HIS A 127 -5.43 7.36 -8.68
N ILE A 128 -6.48 6.60 -8.45
CA ILE A 128 -6.41 5.33 -7.72
C ILE A 128 -6.67 4.20 -8.71
N ILE A 129 -5.69 3.33 -8.89
CA ILE A 129 -5.79 2.20 -9.80
C ILE A 129 -6.06 0.93 -8.99
N ILE A 130 -7.16 0.25 -9.31
CA ILE A 130 -7.43 -1.09 -8.79
C ILE A 130 -6.87 -2.07 -9.79
N SER A 131 -5.70 -2.61 -9.49
CA SER A 131 -4.79 -3.25 -10.45
C SER A 131 -5.13 -4.74 -10.65
N GLU A 132 -6.27 -5.06 -11.26
CA GLU A 132 -6.75 -6.43 -11.45
C GLU A 132 -5.87 -7.23 -12.41
N LEU A 133 -5.45 -6.64 -13.54
CA LEU A 133 -4.59 -7.35 -14.50
C LEU A 133 -3.15 -7.52 -13.99
N SER A 134 -2.64 -6.56 -13.21
CA SER A 134 -1.38 -6.72 -12.52
C SER A 134 -1.47 -7.83 -11.47
N ALA A 135 -2.58 -7.92 -10.74
CA ALA A 135 -2.82 -8.98 -9.75
C ALA A 135 -2.99 -10.35 -10.42
N LEU A 136 -3.67 -10.44 -11.57
CA LEU A 136 -3.77 -11.64 -12.39
C LEU A 136 -2.38 -12.19 -12.73
N ASN A 137 -1.51 -11.32 -13.22
CA ASN A 137 -0.16 -11.69 -13.63
C ASN A 137 0.79 -12.02 -12.47
N SER A 138 0.57 -11.44 -11.29
CA SER A 138 1.47 -11.60 -10.13
C SER A 138 0.96 -12.59 -9.08
N ARG A 139 -0.34 -12.89 -9.03
CA ARG A 139 -0.97 -13.65 -7.94
C ARG A 139 -1.71 -14.91 -8.38
N GLN A 140 -1.88 -15.11 -9.69
CA GLN A 140 -2.58 -16.27 -10.26
C GLN A 140 -3.99 -16.52 -9.68
N LYS A 141 -4.68 -15.45 -9.32
CA LYS A 141 -6.08 -15.48 -8.87
C LYS A 141 -7.01 -15.54 -10.10
N PRO A 142 -8.20 -16.17 -9.98
CA PRO A 142 -9.19 -16.13 -11.06
C PRO A 142 -9.58 -14.70 -11.42
N LEU A 143 -9.65 -14.41 -12.72
CA LEU A 143 -9.91 -13.04 -13.20
C LEU A 143 -11.27 -12.51 -12.74
N ASN A 144 -12.32 -13.35 -12.75
CA ASN A 144 -13.64 -12.98 -12.27
C ASN A 144 -13.65 -12.57 -10.79
N GLU A 145 -12.90 -13.28 -9.93
CA GLU A 145 -12.72 -12.90 -8.52
C GLU A 145 -12.04 -11.54 -8.40
N LEU A 146 -11.00 -11.30 -9.21
CA LEU A 146 -10.28 -10.04 -9.20
C LEU A 146 -11.15 -8.87 -9.66
N ILE A 147 -11.98 -9.05 -10.69
CA ILE A 147 -12.89 -8.03 -11.20
C ILE A 147 -13.96 -7.70 -10.14
N GLN A 148 -14.61 -8.72 -9.56
CA GLN A 148 -15.59 -8.51 -8.49
C GLN A 148 -15.01 -7.74 -7.31
N ASN A 149 -13.83 -8.17 -6.83
CA ASN A 149 -13.12 -7.46 -5.78
C ASN A 149 -12.74 -6.03 -6.18
N ALA A 150 -12.37 -5.79 -7.45
CA ALA A 150 -12.04 -4.46 -7.93
C ALA A 150 -13.25 -3.52 -7.85
N HIS A 151 -14.41 -3.94 -8.27
CA HIS A 151 -15.65 -3.17 -8.16
C HIS A 151 -16.01 -2.88 -6.70
N GLN A 152 -15.85 -3.87 -5.82
CA GLN A 152 -16.06 -3.69 -4.38
C GLN A 152 -15.08 -2.67 -3.79
N PHE A 153 -13.79 -2.71 -4.17
CA PHE A 153 -12.80 -1.70 -3.76
C PHE A 153 -13.19 -0.30 -4.24
N ILE A 154 -13.60 -0.14 -5.50
CA ILE A 154 -14.03 1.14 -6.07
C ILE A 154 -15.19 1.70 -5.24
N SER A 155 -16.24 0.92 -5.03
CA SER A 155 -17.40 1.31 -4.22
C SER A 155 -17.01 1.67 -2.79
N PHE A 156 -16.15 0.87 -2.16
CA PHE A 156 -15.68 1.10 -0.80
C PHE A 156 -14.89 2.39 -0.67
N ILE A 157 -13.92 2.65 -1.56
CA ILE A 157 -13.09 3.85 -1.50
C ILE A 157 -13.92 5.11 -1.75
N LYS A 158 -14.90 5.07 -2.66
CA LYS A 158 -15.86 6.17 -2.86
C LYS A 158 -16.66 6.44 -1.56
N LYS A 159 -17.18 5.42 -0.90
CA LYS A 159 -17.90 5.54 0.37
C LYS A 159 -17.02 6.04 1.53
N LEU A 160 -15.70 5.84 1.46
CA LEU A 160 -14.74 6.41 2.43
C LEU A 160 -14.47 7.90 2.23
N GLY A 161 -15.00 8.52 1.17
CA GLY A 161 -14.93 9.96 0.94
C GLY A 161 -13.96 10.38 -0.14
N PHE A 162 -13.69 9.53 -1.13
CA PHE A 162 -12.98 9.93 -2.34
C PHE A 162 -13.78 11.03 -3.09
N ASP A 163 -13.12 12.12 -3.42
CA ASP A 163 -13.71 13.21 -4.19
C ASP A 163 -13.58 12.96 -5.69
N GLU A 164 -14.66 12.47 -6.32
CA GLU A 164 -14.69 12.17 -7.77
C GLU A 164 -14.53 13.43 -8.65
N LYS A 165 -14.72 14.64 -8.11
CA LYS A 165 -14.43 15.89 -8.85
C LYS A 165 -12.93 16.18 -8.91
N LYS A 166 -12.15 15.58 -8.04
CA LYS A 166 -10.70 15.77 -7.90
C LYS A 166 -9.91 14.50 -8.18
N GLY A 167 -10.48 13.54 -8.89
CA GLY A 167 -9.76 12.33 -9.24
C GLY A 167 -10.64 11.26 -9.87
N GLU A 168 -10.03 10.14 -10.16
CA GLU A 168 -10.68 8.95 -10.67
C GLU A 168 -10.20 7.69 -9.94
N ILE A 169 -11.10 6.72 -9.78
CA ILE A 169 -10.76 5.36 -9.38
C ILE A 169 -11.09 4.47 -10.57
N ARG A 170 -10.11 3.71 -11.05
CA ARG A 170 -10.27 2.90 -12.25
C ARG A 170 -9.55 1.56 -12.16
N THR A 171 -9.93 0.64 -13.04
CA THR A 171 -9.22 -0.60 -13.32
C THR A 171 -8.27 -0.41 -14.51
N HIS A 172 -7.60 -1.48 -14.94
CA HIS A 172 -6.80 -1.47 -16.16
C HIS A 172 -7.63 -1.60 -17.46
N ASN A 173 -8.94 -1.75 -17.33
CA ASN A 173 -9.84 -1.94 -18.48
C ASN A 173 -10.17 -0.62 -19.18
N HIS A 174 -9.14 0.03 -19.78
CA HIS A 174 -9.29 1.28 -20.52
C HIS A 174 -8.33 1.31 -21.73
N HIS A 175 -8.79 1.80 -22.87
CA HIS A 175 -7.98 1.90 -24.10
C HIS A 175 -6.74 2.76 -23.96
N ASP A 176 -6.82 3.86 -23.19
CA ASP A 176 -5.69 4.74 -22.91
C ASP A 176 -4.60 4.02 -22.14
N HIS A 177 -4.98 3.11 -21.22
CA HIS A 177 -4.04 2.31 -20.45
C HIS A 177 -3.25 1.36 -21.37
N ALA A 178 -3.91 0.65 -22.28
CA ALA A 178 -3.26 -0.24 -23.25
C ALA A 178 -2.26 0.52 -24.15
N ARG A 179 -2.61 1.74 -24.60
CA ARG A 179 -1.71 2.59 -25.38
C ARG A 179 -0.48 3.01 -24.60
N VAL A 180 -0.65 3.49 -23.36
CA VAL A 180 0.48 3.90 -22.52
C VAL A 180 1.34 2.68 -22.13
N PHE A 181 0.72 1.51 -21.90
CA PHE A 181 1.45 0.25 -21.67
C PHE A 181 2.39 -0.08 -22.84
N ALA A 182 1.91 0.04 -24.10
CA ALA A 182 2.74 -0.19 -25.27
C ALA A 182 3.90 0.82 -25.36
N LEU A 183 3.66 2.09 -25.05
CA LEU A 183 4.70 3.12 -25.03
C LEU A 183 5.75 2.84 -23.96
N VAL A 184 5.34 2.52 -22.74
CA VAL A 184 6.21 2.16 -21.63
C VAL A 184 7.04 0.92 -21.98
N SER A 185 6.39 -0.14 -22.50
CA SER A 185 7.05 -1.37 -22.92
C SER A 185 8.14 -1.11 -23.97
N SER A 186 7.95 -0.10 -24.85
CA SER A 186 8.90 0.23 -25.90
C SER A 186 10.22 0.83 -25.42
N VAL A 187 10.31 1.25 -24.15
CA VAL A 187 11.50 1.84 -23.53
C VAL A 187 12.03 1.05 -22.33
N LEU A 188 11.30 0.03 -21.89
CA LEU A 188 11.76 -0.91 -20.85
C LEU A 188 12.66 -1.97 -21.44
N SER A 189 13.69 -2.36 -20.70
CA SER A 189 14.51 -3.53 -20.99
C SER A 189 14.18 -4.67 -20.02
N THR A 190 14.45 -5.91 -20.46
CA THR A 190 14.35 -7.09 -19.59
C THR A 190 15.22 -6.93 -18.34
N ARG A 191 16.40 -6.32 -18.48
CA ARG A 191 17.32 -6.08 -17.37
C ARG A 191 16.67 -5.18 -16.27
N ASP A 192 16.02 -4.09 -16.66
CA ASP A 192 15.34 -3.18 -15.71
C ASP A 192 14.29 -3.91 -14.90
N LEU A 193 13.54 -4.81 -15.55
CA LEU A 193 12.49 -5.59 -14.93
C LEU A 193 13.06 -6.69 -14.01
N LEU A 194 14.17 -7.32 -14.40
CA LEU A 194 14.85 -8.36 -13.59
C LEU A 194 15.55 -7.79 -12.36
N GLU A 195 16.30 -6.70 -12.49
CA GLU A 195 16.96 -6.03 -11.35
C GLU A 195 15.93 -5.62 -10.28
N ASN A 196 14.76 -5.16 -10.71
CA ASN A 196 13.65 -4.90 -9.81
C ASN A 196 13.02 -6.18 -9.22
N LEU A 197 13.06 -7.31 -9.94
CA LEU A 197 12.57 -8.60 -9.44
C LEU A 197 13.42 -9.12 -8.28
N GLU A 198 14.72 -8.96 -8.33
CA GLU A 198 15.62 -9.39 -7.24
C GLU A 198 15.31 -8.68 -5.93
N MET A 199 14.91 -7.41 -5.98
CA MET A 199 14.51 -6.64 -4.79
C MET A 199 13.19 -7.13 -4.15
N THR A 200 12.32 -7.81 -4.91
CA THR A 200 11.03 -8.34 -4.46
C THR A 200 10.98 -9.87 -4.39
N ASN A 201 11.97 -10.56 -4.95
CA ASN A 201 11.98 -12.02 -5.12
C ASN A 201 11.87 -12.79 -3.81
N ASP A 202 12.41 -12.28 -2.71
CA ASP A 202 12.29 -12.92 -1.40
C ASP A 202 10.84 -13.14 -0.97
N MET A 203 9.94 -12.21 -1.32
CA MET A 203 8.52 -12.32 -1.00
C MET A 203 7.81 -13.34 -1.91
N TYR A 204 8.13 -13.35 -3.21
CA TYR A 204 7.49 -14.26 -4.18
C TYR A 204 8.00 -15.70 -4.07
N LYS A 205 9.29 -15.89 -3.78
CA LYS A 205 9.87 -17.21 -3.53
C LYS A 205 9.25 -17.89 -2.31
N ARG A 206 8.90 -17.13 -1.28
CA ARG A 206 8.31 -17.66 -0.05
C ARG A 206 6.86 -18.06 -0.18
N LEU A 207 6.11 -17.38 -1.04
CA LEU A 207 4.70 -17.70 -1.27
C LEU A 207 4.52 -18.87 -2.24
N GLN A 208 5.62 -19.52 -2.69
CA GLN A 208 5.60 -20.57 -3.74
C GLN A 208 4.77 -20.15 -4.96
N LEU A 209 4.63 -18.84 -5.18
CA LEU A 209 3.89 -18.27 -6.31
C LEU A 209 4.75 -18.50 -7.56
N LEU A 210 4.58 -19.66 -8.16
CA LEU A 210 5.19 -20.11 -9.41
C LEU A 210 4.55 -19.40 -10.63
N GLY A 211 4.47 -18.07 -10.60
CA GLY A 211 4.22 -17.31 -11.81
C GLY A 211 5.48 -17.38 -12.68
N ASN A 212 5.33 -17.53 -14.01
CA ASN A 212 6.47 -17.41 -14.87
C ASN A 212 7.05 -15.98 -14.75
N ASP A 213 8.34 -15.81 -14.95
CA ASP A 213 9.00 -14.52 -14.79
C ASP A 213 8.45 -13.47 -15.76
N PHE A 214 7.95 -13.89 -16.93
CA PHE A 214 7.30 -13.03 -17.88
C PHE A 214 6.02 -12.38 -17.33
N SER A 215 5.13 -13.16 -16.69
CA SER A 215 3.92 -12.61 -16.04
C SER A 215 4.26 -11.58 -14.97
N LYS A 216 5.32 -11.80 -14.20
CA LYS A 216 5.79 -10.83 -13.21
C LYS A 216 6.33 -9.56 -13.86
N MET A 217 7.04 -9.68 -15.00
CA MET A 217 7.49 -8.53 -15.78
C MET A 217 6.31 -7.74 -16.33
N VAL A 218 5.28 -8.41 -16.85
CA VAL A 218 4.03 -7.80 -17.30
C VAL A 218 3.36 -7.02 -16.16
N SER A 219 3.22 -7.63 -14.98
CA SER A 219 2.68 -6.96 -13.79
C SER A 219 3.42 -5.67 -13.44
N ARG A 220 4.74 -5.65 -13.57
CA ARG A 220 5.56 -4.45 -13.31
C ARG A 220 5.40 -3.40 -14.39
N THR A 221 5.30 -3.81 -15.64
CA THR A 221 5.02 -2.89 -16.75
C THR A 221 3.69 -2.19 -16.53
N TYR A 222 2.67 -2.89 -16.02
CA TYR A 222 1.42 -2.27 -15.60
C TYR A 222 1.64 -1.20 -14.51
N THR A 223 2.42 -1.47 -13.49
CA THR A 223 2.72 -0.49 -12.43
C THR A 223 3.44 0.75 -12.99
N MET A 224 4.38 0.57 -13.92
CA MET A 224 5.05 1.70 -14.60
C MET A 224 4.06 2.50 -15.43
N THR A 225 3.18 1.81 -16.13
CA THR A 225 2.11 2.42 -16.93
C THR A 225 1.20 3.28 -16.06
N ASP A 226 0.78 2.79 -14.90
CA ASP A 226 -0.06 3.52 -13.96
C ASP A 226 0.58 4.85 -13.54
N ILE A 227 1.87 4.85 -13.24
CA ILE A 227 2.60 6.04 -12.81
C ILE A 227 2.82 7.03 -13.96
N ILE A 228 3.08 6.54 -15.16
CA ILE A 228 3.38 7.36 -16.34
C ILE A 228 2.11 7.93 -17.00
N LEU A 229 0.99 7.25 -16.85
CA LEU A 229 -0.25 7.57 -17.54
C LEU A 229 -0.70 9.04 -17.37
N PRO A 230 -0.70 9.67 -16.19
CA PRO A 230 -1.10 11.07 -16.05
C PRO A 230 -0.20 12.03 -16.83
N ILE A 231 1.09 11.69 -17.00
CA ILE A 231 2.02 12.51 -17.80
C ILE A 231 1.66 12.43 -19.28
N VAL A 232 1.36 11.23 -19.80
CA VAL A 232 1.06 11.02 -21.21
C VAL A 232 -0.35 11.43 -21.56
N ARG A 233 -1.35 10.96 -20.82
CA ARG A 233 -2.78 11.17 -21.09
C ARG A 233 -3.23 12.58 -20.68
N ASP A 234 -2.95 12.96 -19.43
CA ASP A 234 -3.50 14.18 -18.82
C ASP A 234 -2.53 15.37 -18.92
N LYS A 235 -1.39 15.17 -19.59
CA LYS A 235 -0.32 16.18 -19.77
C LYS A 235 0.17 16.79 -18.44
N LYS A 236 0.14 15.99 -17.37
CA LYS A 236 0.64 16.44 -16.05
C LYS A 236 2.15 16.65 -16.12
N ARG A 237 2.59 17.67 -15.39
CA ARG A 237 3.98 18.03 -15.24
C ARG A 237 4.65 17.31 -14.06
N GLY A 238 3.88 17.00 -13.03
CA GLY A 238 4.39 16.29 -11.86
C GLY A 238 3.49 15.16 -11.43
N VAL A 239 4.09 14.00 -11.08
CA VAL A 239 3.39 12.87 -10.49
C VAL A 239 3.98 12.58 -9.12
N ILE A 240 3.11 12.51 -8.12
CA ILE A 240 3.43 12.15 -6.74
C ILE A 240 2.95 10.72 -6.48
N VAL A 241 3.87 9.85 -6.08
CA VAL A 241 3.59 8.43 -5.82
C VAL A 241 3.68 8.15 -4.31
N PRO A 242 2.55 8.12 -3.58
CA PRO A 242 2.52 7.71 -2.18
C PRO A 242 2.53 6.18 -2.09
N VAL A 243 3.66 5.60 -1.69
CA VAL A 243 3.87 4.14 -1.55
C VAL A 243 4.56 3.79 -0.24
N GLY A 244 4.54 2.51 0.14
CA GLY A 244 5.40 2.01 1.21
C GLY A 244 6.88 2.09 0.82
N LEU A 245 7.78 2.23 1.81
CA LEU A 245 9.21 2.31 1.52
C LEU A 245 9.74 1.02 0.87
N GLU A 246 9.12 -0.13 1.13
CA GLU A 246 9.46 -1.41 0.49
C GLU A 246 9.17 -1.43 -1.01
N GLU A 247 8.30 -0.53 -1.49
CA GLU A 247 7.93 -0.39 -2.89
C GLU A 247 8.68 0.76 -3.61
N HIS A 248 9.75 1.28 -3.00
CA HIS A 248 10.53 2.42 -3.50
C HIS A 248 11.06 2.21 -4.93
N HIS A 249 11.25 0.98 -5.33
CA HIS A 249 11.73 0.62 -6.66
C HIS A 249 10.74 1.01 -7.78
N HIS A 250 9.44 1.10 -7.50
CA HIS A 250 8.45 1.48 -8.51
C HIS A 250 8.61 2.93 -8.98
N PRO A 251 8.56 3.96 -8.11
CA PRO A 251 8.80 5.33 -8.56
C PRO A 251 10.22 5.54 -9.11
N HIS A 252 11.22 4.77 -8.63
CA HIS A 252 12.57 4.83 -9.19
C HIS A 252 12.61 4.35 -10.63
N LEU A 253 12.05 3.17 -10.93
CA LEU A 253 11.97 2.65 -12.30
C LEU A 253 11.11 3.55 -13.21
N ALA A 254 10.02 4.11 -12.69
CA ALA A 254 9.16 5.01 -13.45
C ALA A 254 9.91 6.28 -13.91
N ARG A 255 10.86 6.81 -13.12
CA ARG A 255 11.74 7.91 -13.56
C ARG A 255 12.65 7.50 -14.70
N ILE A 256 13.27 6.33 -14.60
CA ILE A 256 14.11 5.79 -15.67
C ILE A 256 13.29 5.67 -16.97
N VAL A 257 12.07 5.14 -16.88
CA VAL A 257 11.15 5.04 -18.00
C VAL A 257 10.83 6.43 -18.58
N LEU A 258 10.46 7.38 -17.74
CA LEU A 258 10.14 8.76 -18.16
C LEU A 258 11.32 9.41 -18.86
N ASP A 259 12.54 9.29 -18.34
CA ASP A 259 13.74 9.89 -18.92
C ASP A 259 14.06 9.26 -20.30
N ARG A 260 13.88 7.95 -20.44
CA ARG A 260 14.02 7.27 -21.73
C ARG A 260 12.95 7.69 -22.73
N MET A 261 11.70 7.89 -22.30
CA MET A 261 10.64 8.41 -23.16
C MET A 261 10.95 9.81 -23.66
N LYS A 262 11.50 10.70 -22.82
CA LYS A 262 11.95 12.05 -23.23
C LYS A 262 13.04 12.02 -24.29
N LEU A 263 13.88 10.99 -24.28
CA LEU A 263 15.01 10.83 -25.22
C LEU A 263 14.66 10.05 -26.48
N LYS A 264 13.55 9.31 -26.50
CA LYS A 264 13.18 8.43 -27.60
C LYS A 264 12.56 9.22 -28.75
N LYS A 265 13.40 9.60 -29.74
CA LYS A 265 12.96 10.25 -30.99
C LYS A 265 11.92 9.41 -31.74
N GLY A 266 11.18 10.06 -32.61
CA GLY A 266 10.17 9.39 -33.45
C GLY A 266 8.76 9.44 -32.87
N GLY A 267 8.45 10.45 -32.08
CA GLY A 267 7.10 10.75 -31.58
C GLY A 267 6.82 10.40 -30.12
N VAL A 268 7.62 9.51 -29.49
CA VAL A 268 7.43 9.21 -28.06
C VAL A 268 7.81 10.40 -27.20
N ASP A 269 8.88 11.09 -27.54
CA ASP A 269 9.35 12.33 -26.91
C ASP A 269 8.33 13.46 -26.96
N SER A 270 7.51 13.54 -28.00
CA SER A 270 6.43 14.53 -28.13
C SER A 270 5.21 14.23 -27.23
N LEU A 271 5.07 13.00 -26.74
CA LEU A 271 3.96 12.59 -25.85
C LEU A 271 4.18 12.95 -24.41
N VAL A 272 5.42 13.20 -24.00
CA VAL A 272 5.79 13.58 -22.64
C VAL A 272 6.38 14.98 -22.61
N ARG A 273 6.10 15.71 -21.54
CA ARG A 273 6.72 17.03 -21.34
C ARG A 273 8.19 16.85 -20.94
N GLN A 274 9.09 17.63 -21.51
CA GLN A 274 10.52 17.58 -21.17
C GLN A 274 10.80 17.96 -19.71
N ASP A 275 9.95 18.81 -19.12
CA ASP A 275 10.01 19.25 -17.72
C ASP A 275 9.12 18.38 -16.78
N ALA A 276 8.63 17.24 -17.25
CA ALA A 276 7.85 16.32 -16.42
C ALA A 276 8.73 15.62 -15.38
N GLU A 277 8.18 15.44 -14.20
CA GLU A 277 8.90 14.89 -13.04
C GLU A 277 8.06 13.88 -12.26
N ILE A 278 8.71 12.89 -11.66
CA ILE A 278 8.10 11.93 -10.75
C ILE A 278 8.78 12.06 -9.39
N GLY A 279 8.00 12.22 -8.33
CA GLY A 279 8.45 12.18 -6.95
C GLY A 279 7.66 11.17 -6.14
N ALA A 280 8.19 10.79 -5.00
CA ALA A 280 7.57 9.80 -4.12
C ALA A 280 7.47 10.27 -2.67
N LEU A 281 6.41 9.83 -2.00
CA LEU A 281 6.19 9.93 -0.57
C LEU A 281 6.22 8.52 0.02
N TYR A 282 7.28 8.20 0.76
CA TYR A 282 7.47 6.86 1.32
C TYR A 282 6.80 6.75 2.68
N GLY A 283 5.71 6.01 2.72
CA GLY A 283 4.89 5.82 3.90
C GLY A 283 5.51 4.92 4.95
N ARG A 284 5.18 5.18 6.22
CA ARG A 284 5.45 4.25 7.32
C ARG A 284 4.69 2.95 7.09
N LEU A 285 5.32 1.84 7.45
CA LEU A 285 4.71 0.52 7.41
C LEU A 285 4.05 0.21 8.74
N ILE A 286 2.98 -0.55 8.71
CA ILE A 286 2.41 -1.18 9.89
C ILE A 286 3.09 -2.54 10.04
N SER A 287 3.65 -2.78 11.21
CA SER A 287 4.23 -4.09 11.56
C SER A 287 3.17 -5.18 11.50
N GLY A 288 3.59 -6.40 11.24
CA GLY A 288 2.72 -7.57 11.40
C GLY A 288 2.36 -7.80 12.86
N LEU A 289 1.23 -8.44 13.12
CA LEU A 289 0.93 -8.97 14.44
C LEU A 289 1.98 -10.03 14.77
N PHE A 290 2.46 -10.01 16.02
CA PHE A 290 3.48 -10.96 16.46
C PHE A 290 3.06 -12.41 16.16
N PRO A 291 3.94 -13.24 15.62
CA PRO A 291 5.40 -13.03 15.45
C PRO A 291 5.82 -12.44 14.09
N TYR A 292 4.93 -11.93 13.29
CA TYR A 292 5.19 -11.54 11.91
C TYR A 292 5.76 -10.13 11.79
N VAL A 293 6.64 -9.93 10.81
CA VAL A 293 7.35 -8.65 10.59
C VAL A 293 6.46 -7.60 9.96
N LYS A 294 5.62 -8.02 9.02
CA LYS A 294 4.68 -7.14 8.33
C LYS A 294 3.35 -7.84 8.11
N MET A 295 2.30 -7.05 7.96
CA MET A 295 1.00 -7.55 7.58
C MET A 295 1.03 -8.11 6.16
N SER A 296 0.47 -9.30 5.99
CA SER A 296 0.38 -9.97 4.70
C SER A 296 -1.02 -10.53 4.50
N LYS A 297 -1.60 -10.28 3.30
CA LYS A 297 -2.89 -10.88 2.92
C LYS A 297 -2.82 -12.42 2.84
N SER A 298 -1.63 -12.96 2.60
CA SER A 298 -1.41 -14.41 2.47
C SER A 298 -1.17 -15.12 3.82
N ILE A 299 -1.02 -14.35 4.90
CA ILE A 299 -0.84 -14.85 6.27
C ILE A 299 -1.89 -14.17 7.15
N PRO A 300 -3.08 -14.76 7.32
CA PRO A 300 -4.20 -14.13 8.02
C PRO A 300 -3.88 -13.67 9.45
N ASP A 301 -3.09 -14.47 10.20
CA ASP A 301 -2.67 -14.13 11.57
C ASP A 301 -1.69 -12.96 11.65
N SER A 302 -1.02 -12.61 10.56
CA SER A 302 -0.10 -11.48 10.53
C SER A 302 -0.80 -10.13 10.51
N SER A 303 -2.09 -10.09 10.20
CA SER A 303 -2.81 -8.86 9.90
C SER A 303 -4.23 -8.85 10.43
N ILE A 304 -4.79 -7.65 10.51
CA ILE A 304 -6.22 -7.44 10.63
C ILE A 304 -6.78 -7.23 9.23
N ASN A 305 -7.90 -7.90 8.95
CA ASN A 305 -8.55 -7.90 7.67
C ASN A 305 -10.04 -7.55 7.85
N LEU A 306 -10.63 -6.76 6.99
CA LEU A 306 -12.07 -6.46 7.05
C LEU A 306 -12.95 -7.69 6.78
N GLY A 307 -12.37 -8.77 6.23
CA GLY A 307 -13.02 -10.07 6.10
C GLY A 307 -13.02 -10.93 7.38
N ASP A 308 -12.22 -10.57 8.39
CA ASP A 308 -12.18 -11.31 9.66
C ASP A 308 -13.56 -11.33 10.34
N SER A 309 -13.87 -12.38 11.10
CA SER A 309 -15.08 -12.43 11.94
C SER A 309 -15.01 -11.36 13.05
N LEU A 310 -16.14 -11.04 13.67
CA LEU A 310 -16.16 -10.10 14.79
C LEU A 310 -15.34 -10.60 15.99
N GLU A 311 -15.37 -11.90 16.24
CA GLU A 311 -14.58 -12.55 17.27
C GLU A 311 -13.09 -12.42 16.98
N GLU A 312 -12.70 -12.67 15.74
CA GLU A 312 -11.30 -12.55 15.31
C GLU A 312 -10.79 -11.11 15.39
N LEU A 313 -11.60 -10.14 14.99
CA LEU A 313 -11.27 -8.71 15.17
C LEU A 313 -11.13 -8.36 16.64
N HIS A 314 -12.03 -8.86 17.52
CA HIS A 314 -11.94 -8.65 18.95
C HIS A 314 -10.64 -9.26 19.50
N ARG A 315 -10.36 -10.51 19.20
CA ARG A 315 -9.14 -11.21 19.63
C ARG A 315 -7.88 -10.45 19.20
N LYS A 316 -7.79 -10.07 17.94
CA LYS A 316 -6.61 -9.39 17.38
C LYS A 316 -6.41 -7.96 17.93
N ILE A 317 -7.45 -7.28 18.37
CA ILE A 317 -7.38 -5.89 18.87
C ILE A 317 -7.39 -5.83 20.40
N ILE A 318 -8.34 -6.48 21.04
CA ILE A 318 -8.54 -6.36 22.49
C ILE A 318 -7.63 -7.33 23.23
N ASP A 319 -7.61 -8.58 22.78
CA ASP A 319 -6.86 -9.68 23.42
C ASP A 319 -5.52 -9.94 22.72
N CYS A 320 -4.96 -8.92 22.09
CA CYS A 320 -3.78 -9.00 21.23
C CYS A 320 -2.47 -9.41 21.93
N GLY A 321 -2.46 -9.45 23.28
CA GLY A 321 -1.24 -9.68 24.06
C GLY A 321 -0.26 -8.50 24.04
N LYS A 322 0.59 -8.43 25.07
CA LYS A 322 1.53 -7.30 25.30
C LYS A 322 2.44 -7.00 24.10
N ARG A 323 2.82 -8.02 23.34
CA ARG A 323 3.74 -7.87 22.19
C ARG A 323 3.12 -7.15 20.99
N ASN A 324 1.79 -7.11 20.92
CA ASN A 324 1.06 -6.47 19.82
C ASN A 324 0.53 -5.07 20.14
N GLU A 325 0.65 -4.59 21.36
CA GLU A 325 0.08 -3.29 21.76
C GLU A 325 0.63 -2.13 20.92
N GLU A 326 1.94 -2.15 20.58
CA GLU A 326 2.54 -1.15 19.69
C GLU A 326 2.00 -1.26 18.27
N VAL A 327 1.75 -2.47 17.76
CA VAL A 327 1.16 -2.69 16.42
C VAL A 327 -0.24 -2.11 16.37
N ILE A 328 -1.03 -2.27 17.45
CA ILE A 328 -2.36 -1.65 17.54
C ILE A 328 -2.26 -0.12 17.49
N LEU A 329 -1.30 0.48 18.21
CA LEU A 329 -1.08 1.92 18.11
C LEU A 329 -0.70 2.35 16.68
N GLN A 330 0.20 1.60 16.02
CA GLN A 330 0.57 1.87 14.62
C GLN A 330 -0.67 1.83 13.71
N MET A 331 -1.55 0.85 13.88
CA MET A 331 -2.79 0.77 13.11
C MET A 331 -3.73 1.95 13.40
N ILE A 332 -3.91 2.33 14.67
CA ILE A 332 -4.73 3.50 15.04
C ILE A 332 -4.19 4.77 14.35
N VAL A 333 -2.88 4.96 14.34
CA VAL A 333 -2.25 6.17 13.76
C VAL A 333 -2.29 6.15 12.23
N LEU A 334 -2.04 5.01 11.61
CA LEU A 334 -1.81 4.91 10.17
C LEU A 334 -3.05 4.43 9.39
N ALA A 335 -3.86 3.56 9.97
CA ALA A 335 -5.02 2.94 9.34
C ALA A 335 -6.34 3.43 9.94
N SER A 336 -6.42 4.73 10.23
CA SER A 336 -7.68 5.39 10.61
C SER A 336 -7.75 6.81 10.04
N ASN A 337 -8.97 7.35 10.02
CA ASN A 337 -9.25 8.75 9.72
C ASN A 337 -9.54 9.57 11.00
N TRP A 338 -8.98 9.14 12.13
CA TRP A 338 -9.18 9.83 13.39
C TRP A 338 -8.56 11.25 13.36
N SER A 339 -9.26 12.20 14.01
CA SER A 339 -8.75 13.56 14.11
C SER A 339 -7.43 13.64 14.87
N PRO A 340 -6.58 14.65 14.63
CA PRO A 340 -5.32 14.83 15.34
C PRO A 340 -5.45 14.78 16.86
N GLY A 341 -6.49 15.42 17.42
CA GLY A 341 -6.75 15.39 18.87
C GLY A 341 -7.06 13.99 19.39
N LYS A 342 -7.77 13.16 18.61
CA LYS A 342 -8.03 11.77 18.97
C LYS A 342 -6.78 10.91 18.89
N LEU A 343 -5.91 11.14 17.89
CA LEU A 343 -4.63 10.47 17.77
C LEU A 343 -3.66 10.81 18.90
N ILE A 344 -3.64 12.08 19.34
CA ILE A 344 -2.86 12.50 20.52
C ILE A 344 -3.34 11.76 21.79
N LYS A 345 -4.66 11.68 21.99
CA LYS A 345 -5.23 10.92 23.14
C LYS A 345 -4.83 9.43 23.08
N ALA A 346 -4.85 8.83 21.88
CA ALA A 346 -4.45 7.43 21.71
C ALA A 346 -2.97 7.22 22.04
N LYS A 347 -2.09 8.10 21.59
CA LYS A 347 -0.64 8.05 21.90
C LYS A 347 -0.40 8.20 23.41
N SER A 348 -1.03 9.21 24.06
CA SER A 348 -0.90 9.41 25.50
C SER A 348 -1.42 8.22 26.30
N ALA A 349 -2.54 7.62 25.91
CA ALA A 349 -3.05 6.42 26.57
C ALA A 349 -2.09 5.22 26.42
N PHE A 350 -1.43 5.09 25.28
CA PHE A 350 -0.42 4.05 25.05
C PHE A 350 0.86 4.30 25.86
N GLU A 351 1.35 5.54 25.92
CA GLU A 351 2.53 5.92 26.72
C GLU A 351 2.33 5.59 28.22
N ASN A 352 1.08 5.70 28.69
CA ASN A 352 0.71 5.39 30.07
C ASN A 352 0.16 3.97 30.27
N LEU A 353 0.30 3.08 29.28
CA LEU A 353 -0.34 1.76 29.32
C LEU A 353 0.05 0.89 30.54
N ILE A 354 1.25 1.13 31.10
CA ILE A 354 1.73 0.39 32.30
C ILE A 354 1.03 0.89 33.57
N THR A 355 0.75 2.18 33.65
CA THR A 355 0.15 2.84 34.83
C THR A 355 -1.37 2.96 34.72
N ASP A 356 -1.89 3.11 33.50
CA ASP A 356 -3.33 3.25 33.21
C ASP A 356 -3.76 2.41 31.99
N TYR A 357 -3.72 1.10 32.15
CA TYR A 357 -4.18 0.18 31.09
C TYR A 357 -5.67 0.35 30.76
N LYS A 358 -6.48 0.86 31.68
CA LYS A 358 -7.92 1.07 31.47
C LYS A 358 -8.18 2.09 30.37
N SER A 359 -7.43 3.21 30.35
CA SER A 359 -7.52 4.24 29.30
C SER A 359 -7.10 3.69 27.94
N TRP A 360 -6.01 2.92 27.87
CA TRP A 360 -5.58 2.28 26.64
C TRP A 360 -6.59 1.25 26.12
N LYS A 361 -7.12 0.41 27.01
CA LYS A 361 -8.17 -0.56 26.66
C LYS A 361 -9.41 0.13 26.07
N LYS A 362 -9.81 1.30 26.61
CA LYS A 362 -10.90 2.11 26.07
C LYS A 362 -10.60 2.57 24.63
N ILE A 363 -9.39 3.03 24.36
CA ILE A 363 -8.95 3.42 23.01
C ILE A 363 -9.02 2.22 22.05
N LYS A 364 -8.58 1.03 22.46
CA LYS A 364 -8.68 -0.19 21.65
C LYS A 364 -10.15 -0.53 21.31
N TYR A 365 -11.08 -0.43 22.25
CA TYR A 365 -12.51 -0.63 21.96
C TYR A 365 -13.09 0.40 21.00
N GLU A 366 -12.66 1.66 21.09
CA GLU A 366 -13.07 2.68 20.13
C GLU A 366 -12.53 2.37 18.73
N TYR A 367 -11.30 1.84 18.62
CA TYR A 367 -10.72 1.43 17.35
C TYR A 367 -11.40 0.17 16.79
N LEU A 368 -11.73 -0.81 17.64
CA LEU A 368 -12.51 -1.97 17.23
C LEU A 368 -13.88 -1.55 16.66
N LYS A 369 -14.61 -0.65 17.33
CA LYS A 369 -15.87 -0.10 16.80
C LYS A 369 -15.69 0.59 15.45
N PHE A 370 -14.58 1.29 15.26
CA PHE A 370 -14.25 1.90 13.98
C PHE A 370 -14.01 0.84 12.90
N LEU A 371 -13.25 -0.23 13.18
CA LEU A 371 -13.02 -1.33 12.24
C LEU A 371 -14.32 -2.08 11.89
N ILE A 372 -15.21 -2.31 12.86
CA ILE A 372 -16.52 -2.92 12.62
C ILE A 372 -17.36 -2.06 11.66
N LYS A 373 -17.34 -0.73 11.81
CA LYS A 373 -18.00 0.17 10.85
C LYS A 373 -17.40 0.06 9.44
N LEU A 374 -16.08 -0.03 9.34
CA LEU A 374 -15.41 -0.22 8.05
C LEU A 374 -15.73 -1.58 7.43
N LYS A 375 -15.78 -2.65 8.23
CA LYS A 375 -16.21 -3.99 7.80
C LYS A 375 -17.62 -3.94 7.22
N THR A 376 -18.57 -3.37 7.97
CA THR A 376 -19.96 -3.22 7.48
C THR A 376 -20.03 -2.39 6.19
N LEU A 377 -19.18 -1.34 6.08
CA LEU A 377 -19.12 -0.53 4.86
C LEU A 377 -18.55 -1.33 3.68
N TRP A 378 -17.52 -2.16 3.92
CA TRP A 378 -16.94 -3.07 2.93
C TRP A 378 -17.96 -4.10 2.45
N GLU A 379 -18.66 -4.78 3.35
CA GLU A 379 -19.69 -5.75 3.03
C GLU A 379 -20.85 -5.14 2.21
N LYS A 380 -21.30 -3.94 2.59
CA LYS A 380 -22.30 -3.18 1.82
C LYS A 380 -21.77 -2.60 0.50
N SER A 381 -20.52 -2.78 0.21
CA SER A 381 -19.88 -2.37 -1.06
C SER A 381 -19.79 -3.53 -2.05
N GLU A 382 -20.24 -4.71 -1.66
CA GLU A 382 -20.37 -5.85 -2.56
C GLU A 382 -21.20 -5.50 -3.79
N TYR A 383 -20.73 -5.97 -4.93
CA TYR A 383 -21.37 -5.72 -6.20
C TYR A 383 -22.54 -6.71 -6.36
N GLN A 384 -23.78 -6.20 -6.38
CA GLN A 384 -25.01 -7.01 -6.39
C GLN A 384 -25.48 -7.43 -7.80
N LYS A 385 -24.75 -7.10 -8.87
CA LYS A 385 -25.11 -7.56 -10.21
C LYS A 385 -24.36 -8.86 -10.54
N GLU A 386 -25.12 -9.85 -10.98
CA GLU A 386 -24.60 -10.88 -11.88
C GLU A 386 -24.14 -10.20 -13.17
N ILE A 387 -22.92 -9.72 -13.18
CA ILE A 387 -22.30 -9.19 -14.37
C ILE A 387 -21.80 -10.40 -15.15
N ASP A 388 -22.16 -10.45 -16.40
CA ASP A 388 -21.42 -11.22 -17.37
C ASP A 388 -20.05 -10.55 -17.51
N THR A 389 -19.14 -10.90 -16.59
CA THR A 389 -17.83 -10.30 -16.39
C THR A 389 -16.97 -10.32 -17.66
N TYR A 390 -17.31 -11.18 -18.62
CA TYR A 390 -16.68 -11.24 -19.94
C TYR A 390 -17.19 -10.15 -20.87
N GLN A 391 -18.48 -9.78 -20.82
CA GLN A 391 -18.99 -8.70 -21.67
C GLN A 391 -18.46 -7.34 -21.26
N GLU A 392 -18.34 -7.03 -19.97
CA GLU A 392 -17.75 -5.74 -19.53
C GLU A 392 -16.27 -5.59 -19.86
N MET A 393 -15.53 -6.68 -20.06
CA MET A 393 -14.13 -6.60 -20.50
C MET A 393 -13.98 -6.11 -21.95
N PHE A 394 -15.03 -6.21 -22.78
CA PHE A 394 -14.96 -5.96 -24.21
C PHE A 394 -15.92 -4.88 -24.69
N VAL A 395 -16.75 -4.34 -23.82
CA VAL A 395 -17.73 -3.28 -24.15
C VAL A 395 -17.35 -2.00 -23.42
N SER A 396 -16.54 -1.20 -24.08
CA SER A 396 -16.47 0.26 -23.89
C SER A 396 -15.76 0.93 -25.06
#